data_1bf179cf5bf2f39921818db92c63a32b
#
_entry.id   1bf179cf5bf2f39921818db92c63a32b
#
_cell.length_a   1.000
_cell.length_b   1.000
_cell.length_c   1.000
_cell.angle_alpha   90.00
_cell.angle_beta   90.00
_cell.angle_gamma   90.00
#
_symmetry.space_group_name_H-M   'P 1'
#
loop_
_entity.id
_entity.type
_entity.pdbx_description
1 polymer ?
#
loop_
_entity_poly.entity_id
_entity_poly.type
_entity_poly.pdbx_seq_one_letter_code
_entity_poly.pdbx_strand_id
1 'polypeptide(L)'
;MTDIPELVPLIKKNISLNVPPSISKIVAQDLDWTTLQSTPSSLRAKAFSFEVIDLLLAVDCVYHPSLVGRLVDTMRYLATPGKTTVVVVVELRAEDVVREFLEAWLQSDPRWEIWSIGEGRLDSAYALWVGRLKEEMQ
;
A
#
# COMPACT_ATOMS: atom_id res chain seq x y z
N MET A 1 -7.83 5.56 -5.60
CA MET A 1 -6.76 6.29 -4.89
C MET A 1 -7.22 6.53 -3.46
N THR A 2 -6.35 6.38 -2.47
CA THR A 2 -6.72 6.52 -1.06
C THR A 2 -5.76 7.45 -0.32
N ASP A 3 -6.27 8.10 0.72
CA ASP A 3 -5.53 8.92 1.67
C ASP A 3 -6.38 9.13 2.93
N ILE A 4 -5.87 9.90 3.90
CA ILE A 4 -6.65 10.32 5.07
C ILE A 4 -7.87 11.17 4.63
N PRO A 5 -8.97 11.18 5.40
CA PRO A 5 -10.22 11.85 5.00
C PRO A 5 -10.04 13.31 4.58
N GLU A 6 -9.14 14.03 5.24
CA GLU A 6 -8.87 15.45 5.00
C GLU A 6 -8.28 15.73 3.62
N LEU A 7 -7.55 14.75 3.03
CA LEU A 7 -6.91 14.90 1.72
C LEU A 7 -7.77 14.37 0.55
N VAL A 8 -8.80 13.58 0.83
CA VAL A 8 -9.70 13.05 -0.21
C VAL A 8 -10.33 14.14 -1.09
N PRO A 9 -10.78 15.31 -0.57
CA PRO A 9 -11.29 16.40 -1.40
C PRO A 9 -10.26 16.93 -2.40
N LEU A 10 -8.98 17.02 -2.00
CA LEU A 10 -7.90 17.45 -2.88
C LEU A 10 -7.64 16.44 -4.00
N ILE A 11 -7.64 15.14 -3.66
CA ILE A 11 -7.50 14.07 -4.67
C ILE A 11 -8.65 14.12 -5.68
N LYS A 12 -9.90 14.28 -5.22
CA LYS A 12 -11.07 14.42 -6.10
C LYS A 12 -10.93 15.62 -7.05
N LYS A 13 -10.45 16.76 -6.54
CA LYS A 13 -10.18 17.94 -7.35
C LYS A 13 -9.11 17.65 -8.41
N ASN A 14 -8.01 17.01 -8.02
CA ASN A 14 -6.93 16.67 -8.95
C ASN A 14 -7.42 15.70 -10.04
N ILE A 15 -8.21 14.69 -9.69
CA ILE A 15 -8.83 13.79 -10.67
C ILE A 15 -9.70 14.59 -11.67
N SER A 16 -10.57 15.47 -11.18
CA SER A 16 -11.49 16.24 -12.04
C SER A 16 -10.76 17.19 -12.99
N LEU A 17 -9.58 17.68 -12.62
CA LEU A 17 -8.79 18.60 -13.44
C LEU A 17 -7.89 17.90 -14.47
N ASN A 18 -7.47 16.67 -14.19
CA ASN A 18 -6.42 16.01 -14.97
C ASN A 18 -6.87 14.74 -15.69
N VAL A 19 -8.04 14.19 -15.35
CA VAL A 19 -8.53 12.94 -15.94
C VAL A 19 -9.74 13.23 -16.80
N PRO A 20 -9.66 12.99 -18.14
CA PRO A 20 -10.82 13.12 -19.02
C PRO A 20 -11.96 12.20 -18.59
N PRO A 21 -13.23 12.63 -18.69
CA PRO A 21 -14.40 11.81 -18.32
C PRO A 21 -14.52 10.49 -19.10
N SER A 22 -13.85 10.39 -20.24
CA SER A 22 -13.81 9.19 -21.11
C SER A 22 -12.84 8.11 -20.63
N ILE A 23 -11.94 8.44 -19.68
CA ILE A 23 -11.00 7.49 -19.11
C ILE A 23 -11.62 6.85 -17.87
N SER A 24 -11.35 5.57 -17.70
CA SER A 24 -11.81 4.66 -16.65
C SER A 24 -12.15 5.33 -15.30
N LYS A 25 -13.14 4.79 -14.63
CA LYS A 25 -13.64 5.24 -13.34
C LYS A 25 -12.51 5.31 -12.28
N ILE A 26 -11.93 6.50 -12.08
CA ILE A 26 -11.03 6.77 -10.98
C ILE A 26 -11.83 7.30 -9.79
N VAL A 27 -11.68 6.66 -8.64
CA VAL A 27 -12.37 7.03 -7.40
C VAL A 27 -11.34 7.41 -6.34
N ALA A 28 -11.61 8.47 -5.59
CA ALA A 28 -10.89 8.81 -4.35
C ALA A 28 -11.73 8.38 -3.15
N GLN A 29 -11.12 7.60 -2.25
CA GLN A 29 -11.74 7.05 -1.07
C GLN A 29 -10.81 7.25 0.14
N ASP A 30 -11.38 7.44 1.31
CA ASP A 30 -10.63 7.53 2.55
C ASP A 30 -10.11 6.16 2.98
N LEU A 31 -8.87 6.16 3.43
CA LEU A 31 -8.21 5.03 4.07
C LEU A 31 -7.11 5.55 4.99
N ASP A 32 -7.46 5.82 6.22
CA ASP A 32 -6.50 6.17 7.26
C ASP A 32 -5.93 4.89 7.90
N TRP A 33 -4.64 4.66 7.73
CA TRP A 33 -3.93 3.49 8.25
C TRP A 33 -3.98 3.41 9.78
N THR A 34 -4.02 4.56 10.46
CA THR A 34 -4.13 4.63 11.93
C THR A 34 -5.49 4.14 12.38
N THR A 35 -6.54 4.61 11.74
CA THR A 35 -7.91 4.20 12.02
C THR A 35 -8.12 2.73 11.68
N LEU A 36 -7.58 2.25 10.55
CA LEU A 36 -7.66 0.84 10.18
C LEU A 36 -6.97 -0.04 11.24
N GLN A 37 -5.75 0.30 11.66
CA GLN A 37 -5.02 -0.48 12.66
C GLN A 37 -5.73 -0.51 14.01
N SER A 38 -6.29 0.62 14.45
CA SER A 38 -7.00 0.73 15.74
C SER A 38 -8.40 0.09 15.72
N THR A 39 -8.96 -0.16 14.53
CA THR A 39 -10.26 -0.82 14.38
C THR A 39 -10.14 -2.32 14.69
N PRO A 40 -10.96 -2.87 15.60
CA PRO A 40 -11.00 -4.31 15.88
C PRO A 40 -11.19 -5.12 14.61
N SER A 41 -10.45 -6.23 14.46
CA SER A 41 -10.46 -7.06 13.25
C SER A 41 -11.86 -7.51 12.82
N SER A 42 -12.74 -7.79 13.77
CA SER A 42 -14.15 -8.16 13.52
C SER A 42 -14.98 -7.04 12.88
N LEU A 43 -14.55 -5.79 12.97
CA LEU A 43 -15.26 -4.62 12.44
C LEU A 43 -14.60 -4.06 11.17
N ARG A 44 -13.36 -4.44 10.88
CA ARG A 44 -12.59 -3.89 9.74
C ARG A 44 -13.31 -4.09 8.40
N ALA A 45 -13.83 -5.28 8.14
CA ALA A 45 -14.55 -5.58 6.89
C ALA A 45 -15.81 -4.75 6.69
N LYS A 46 -16.47 -4.30 7.78
CA LYS A 46 -17.61 -3.41 7.72
C LYS A 46 -17.21 -1.95 7.56
N ALA A 47 -16.14 -1.53 8.23
CA ALA A 47 -15.66 -0.15 8.21
C ALA A 47 -14.87 0.18 6.94
N PHE A 48 -14.10 -0.79 6.42
CA PHE A 48 -13.21 -0.64 5.27
C PHE A 48 -13.50 -1.75 4.26
N SER A 49 -14.52 -1.54 3.42
CA SER A 49 -14.91 -2.49 2.38
C SER A 49 -14.26 -2.11 1.06
N PHE A 50 -13.44 -3.00 0.53
CA PHE A 50 -12.82 -2.90 -0.80
C PHE A 50 -13.18 -4.13 -1.62
N GLU A 51 -13.34 -3.94 -2.93
CA GLU A 51 -13.37 -5.06 -3.87
C GLU A 51 -11.97 -5.73 -3.90
N VAL A 52 -11.90 -6.93 -4.47
CA VAL A 52 -10.61 -7.61 -4.65
C VAL A 52 -9.68 -6.72 -5.46
N ILE A 53 -8.51 -6.45 -4.91
CA ILE A 53 -7.49 -5.58 -5.51
C ILE A 53 -6.51 -6.45 -6.29
N ASP A 54 -6.38 -6.23 -7.60
CA ASP A 54 -5.37 -6.91 -8.42
C ASP A 54 -3.97 -6.30 -8.21
N LEU A 55 -3.91 -4.97 -8.10
CA LEU A 55 -2.65 -4.22 -7.95
C LEU A 55 -2.78 -3.16 -6.85
N LEU A 56 -1.98 -3.29 -5.79
CA LEU A 56 -1.83 -2.32 -4.72
C LEU A 56 -0.52 -1.56 -4.92
N LEU A 57 -0.61 -0.23 -5.09
CA LEU A 57 0.54 0.64 -5.24
C LEU A 57 0.76 1.46 -3.96
N ALA A 58 1.94 1.34 -3.36
CA ALA A 58 2.40 2.19 -2.26
C ALA A 58 3.64 2.97 -2.74
N VAL A 59 3.42 4.22 -3.15
CA VAL A 59 4.46 5.07 -3.74
C VAL A 59 4.83 6.19 -2.77
N ASP A 60 6.09 6.23 -2.37
CA ASP A 60 6.69 7.18 -1.41
C ASP A 60 5.95 7.24 -0.06
N CYS A 61 5.46 6.08 0.40
CA CYS A 61 4.71 5.94 1.65
C CYS A 61 5.61 5.59 2.86
N VAL A 62 6.88 5.26 2.63
CA VAL A 62 7.84 4.82 3.66
C VAL A 62 8.77 5.98 4.01
N TYR A 63 8.35 6.86 4.91
CA TYR A 63 9.09 8.08 5.25
C TYR A 63 9.14 8.38 6.76
N HIS A 64 8.35 7.70 7.58
CA HIS A 64 8.30 7.95 9.02
C HIS A 64 8.17 6.64 9.81
N PRO A 65 9.02 6.37 10.81
CA PRO A 65 9.03 5.10 11.55
C PRO A 65 7.66 4.75 12.16
N SER A 66 6.97 5.73 12.74
CA SER A 66 5.67 5.49 13.39
C SER A 66 4.56 5.03 12.44
N LEU A 67 4.75 5.17 11.13
CA LEU A 67 3.77 4.76 10.09
C LEU A 67 4.09 3.39 9.49
N VAL A 68 5.30 2.87 9.68
CA VAL A 68 5.74 1.60 9.09
C VAL A 68 4.79 0.46 9.43
N GLY A 69 4.55 0.19 10.69
CA GLY A 69 3.66 -0.90 11.09
C GLY A 69 2.22 -0.72 10.60
N ARG A 70 1.74 0.52 10.53
CA ARG A 70 0.39 0.85 10.04
C ARG A 70 0.26 0.62 8.54
N LEU A 71 1.27 1.01 7.77
CA LEU A 71 1.31 0.75 6.33
C LEU A 71 1.34 -0.76 6.04
N VAL A 72 2.20 -1.51 6.73
CA VAL A 72 2.31 -2.95 6.59
C VAL A 72 1.00 -3.67 6.95
N ASP A 73 0.35 -3.29 8.05
CA ASP A 73 -0.95 -3.83 8.46
C ASP A 73 -2.04 -3.52 7.41
N THR A 74 -2.01 -2.32 6.84
CA THR A 74 -2.91 -1.92 5.76
C THR A 74 -2.67 -2.73 4.48
N MET A 75 -1.41 -2.89 4.07
CA MET A 75 -1.06 -3.71 2.91
C MET A 75 -1.52 -5.16 3.10
N ARG A 76 -1.26 -5.72 4.30
CA ARG A 76 -1.69 -7.08 4.66
C ARG A 76 -3.22 -7.23 4.64
N TYR A 77 -3.95 -6.22 5.12
CA TYR A 77 -5.41 -6.20 5.12
C TYR A 77 -6.01 -6.16 3.71
N LEU A 78 -5.42 -5.36 2.82
CA LEU A 78 -5.90 -5.17 1.45
C LEU A 78 -5.48 -6.29 0.49
N ALA A 79 -4.40 -7.01 0.81
CA ALA A 79 -3.89 -8.06 -0.05
C ALA A 79 -4.72 -9.34 0.06
N THR A 80 -5.34 -9.74 -1.05
CA THR A 80 -6.00 -11.04 -1.19
C THR A 80 -4.96 -12.09 -1.61
N PRO A 81 -4.77 -13.18 -0.82
CA PRO A 81 -3.83 -14.25 -1.17
C PRO A 81 -4.03 -14.77 -2.60
N GLY A 82 -2.94 -15.00 -3.31
CA GLY A 82 -2.93 -15.50 -4.69
C GLY A 82 -3.41 -14.50 -5.77
N LYS A 83 -4.00 -13.36 -5.38
CA LYS A 83 -4.61 -12.40 -6.32
C LYS A 83 -3.90 -11.06 -6.36
N THR A 84 -3.68 -10.43 -5.21
CA THR A 84 -3.13 -9.08 -5.13
C THR A 84 -1.63 -9.08 -5.35
N THR A 85 -1.16 -8.28 -6.30
CA THR A 85 0.24 -7.89 -6.42
C THR A 85 0.45 -6.55 -5.71
N VAL A 86 1.39 -6.48 -4.79
CA VAL A 86 1.76 -5.25 -4.09
C VAL A 86 3.04 -4.70 -4.70
N VAL A 87 3.04 -3.43 -5.07
CA VAL A 87 4.22 -2.72 -5.57
C VAL A 87 4.51 -1.55 -4.65
N VAL A 88 5.72 -1.54 -4.11
CA VAL A 88 6.20 -0.48 -3.22
C VAL A 88 7.35 0.24 -3.90
N VAL A 89 7.22 1.56 -4.05
CA VAL A 89 8.28 2.44 -4.57
C VAL A 89 8.64 3.42 -3.47
N VAL A 90 9.92 3.51 -3.15
CA VAL A 90 10.43 4.37 -2.07
C VAL A 90 11.60 5.18 -2.56
N GLU A 91 11.65 6.47 -2.22
CA GLU A 91 12.87 7.24 -2.31
C GLU A 91 13.79 6.91 -1.12
N LEU A 92 15.04 6.58 -1.40
CA LEU A 92 16.03 6.14 -0.39
C LEU A 92 16.59 7.34 0.40
N ARG A 93 15.73 8.03 1.16
CA ARG A 93 16.11 9.17 2.01
C ARG A 93 16.54 8.77 3.42
N ALA A 94 15.94 7.70 3.96
CA ALA A 94 16.12 7.24 5.33
C ALA A 94 16.28 5.71 5.32
N GLU A 95 17.54 5.26 5.26
CA GLU A 95 17.88 3.84 5.12
C GLU A 95 17.36 2.99 6.28
N ASP A 96 17.41 3.53 7.50
CA ASP A 96 16.91 2.89 8.71
C ASP A 96 15.40 2.64 8.66
N VAL A 97 14.62 3.61 8.18
CA VAL A 97 13.15 3.48 8.03
C VAL A 97 12.80 2.47 6.95
N VAL A 98 13.56 2.46 5.84
CA VAL A 98 13.37 1.48 4.76
C VAL A 98 13.68 0.07 5.25
N ARG A 99 14.74 -0.11 6.04
CA ARG A 99 15.09 -1.41 6.64
C ARG A 99 13.99 -1.88 7.59
N GLU A 100 13.54 -1.01 8.50
CA GLU A 100 12.45 -1.30 9.43
C GLU A 100 11.17 -1.72 8.66
N PHE A 101 10.85 -1.03 7.58
CA PHE A 101 9.72 -1.37 6.73
C PHE A 101 9.84 -2.76 6.11
N LEU A 102 10.98 -3.10 5.52
CA LEU A 102 11.18 -4.40 4.89
C LEU A 102 11.14 -5.54 5.93
N GLU A 103 11.74 -5.34 7.09
CA GLU A 103 11.67 -6.30 8.20
C GLU A 103 10.23 -6.51 8.68
N ALA A 104 9.50 -5.41 8.92
CA ALA A 104 8.10 -5.47 9.32
C ALA A 104 7.23 -6.16 8.26
N TRP A 105 7.46 -5.89 6.98
CA TRP A 105 6.69 -6.50 5.88
C TRP A 105 6.95 -8.02 5.82
N LEU A 106 8.21 -8.44 5.83
CA LEU A 106 8.60 -9.86 5.84
C LEU A 106 8.05 -10.63 7.06
N GLN A 107 7.97 -9.97 8.22
CA GLN A 107 7.48 -10.58 9.45
C GLN A 107 5.95 -10.56 9.59
N SER A 108 5.25 -9.73 8.83
CA SER A 108 3.80 -9.53 8.98
C SER A 108 2.96 -10.76 8.64
N ASP A 109 3.44 -11.60 7.74
CA ASP A 109 2.85 -12.89 7.38
C ASP A 109 3.91 -13.76 6.69
N PRO A 110 4.15 -15.01 7.13
CA PRO A 110 5.18 -15.89 6.56
C PRO A 110 4.91 -16.30 5.10
N ARG A 111 3.71 -16.03 4.58
CA ARG A 111 3.35 -16.31 3.19
C ARG A 111 3.78 -15.21 2.22
N TRP A 112 4.31 -14.09 2.69
CA TRP A 112 4.83 -13.05 1.81
C TRP A 112 6.04 -13.54 1.02
N GLU A 113 5.97 -13.38 -0.29
CA GLU A 113 7.12 -13.40 -1.18
C GLU A 113 7.37 -11.98 -1.66
N ILE A 114 8.60 -11.50 -1.44
CA ILE A 114 8.98 -10.12 -1.76
C ILE A 114 10.23 -10.17 -2.63
N TRP A 115 10.19 -9.49 -3.77
CA TRP A 115 11.29 -9.38 -4.71
C TRP A 115 11.71 -7.92 -4.84
N SER A 116 13.01 -7.68 -4.79
CA SER A 116 13.59 -6.41 -5.22
C SER A 116 13.66 -6.39 -6.75
N ILE A 117 13.18 -5.32 -7.33
CA ILE A 117 13.36 -5.09 -8.78
C ILE A 117 14.67 -4.35 -8.96
N GLY A 118 15.63 -5.04 -9.60
CA GLY A 118 17.02 -4.68 -9.64
C GLY A 118 17.40 -3.35 -10.28
N GLU A 119 18.66 -3.01 -10.10
CA GLU A 119 19.30 -1.78 -10.52
C GLU A 119 19.09 -1.44 -12.01
N GLY A 120 18.96 -0.15 -12.31
CA GLY A 120 18.84 0.38 -13.67
C GLY A 120 17.42 0.54 -14.22
N ARG A 121 16.38 0.22 -13.43
CA ARG A 121 14.98 0.46 -13.81
C ARG A 121 14.41 1.76 -13.28
N LEU A 122 14.97 2.25 -12.19
CA LEU A 122 14.68 3.56 -11.60
C LEU A 122 15.99 4.29 -11.38
N ASP A 123 15.90 5.59 -11.11
CA ASP A 123 17.05 6.37 -10.63
C ASP A 123 17.59 5.73 -9.34
N SER A 124 18.92 5.81 -9.13
CA SER A 124 19.61 5.26 -7.95
C SER A 124 19.07 5.76 -6.60
N ALA A 125 18.33 6.87 -6.60
CA ALA A 125 17.66 7.40 -5.42
C ALA A 125 16.39 6.61 -5.01
N TYR A 126 15.93 5.67 -5.85
CA TYR A 126 14.69 4.93 -5.62
C TYR A 126 14.92 3.42 -5.56
N ALA A 127 14.13 2.76 -4.73
CA ALA A 127 14.02 1.31 -4.71
C ALA A 127 12.58 0.89 -5.00
N LEU A 128 12.43 -0.28 -5.63
CA LEU A 128 11.15 -0.88 -5.97
C LEU A 128 11.12 -2.33 -5.50
N TRP A 129 10.06 -2.68 -4.78
CA TRP A 129 9.78 -4.06 -4.38
C TRP A 129 8.40 -4.49 -4.88
N VAL A 130 8.32 -5.76 -5.22
CA VAL A 130 7.06 -6.42 -5.57
C VAL A 130 6.80 -7.52 -4.54
N GLY A 131 5.62 -7.53 -3.96
CA GLY A 131 5.21 -8.55 -3.00
C GLY A 131 3.94 -9.27 -3.43
N ARG A 132 3.87 -10.56 -3.09
CA ARG A 132 2.66 -11.37 -3.21
C ARG A 132 2.46 -12.20 -1.97
N LEU A 133 1.21 -12.30 -1.55
CA LEU A 133 0.80 -13.17 -0.46
C LEU A 133 0.35 -14.51 -1.06
N LYS A 134 1.05 -15.59 -0.73
CA LYS A 134 0.68 -16.94 -1.19
C LYS A 134 -0.67 -17.38 -0.65
N GLU A 135 -1.36 -18.22 -1.41
CA GLU A 135 -2.49 -18.98 -0.89
C GLU A 135 -2.03 -19.97 0.19
N GLU A 136 -2.91 -20.30 1.11
CA GLU A 136 -2.65 -21.39 2.04
C GLU A 136 -2.61 -22.70 1.24
N MET A 137 -1.52 -23.47 1.38
CA MET A 137 -1.50 -24.82 0.85
C MET A 137 -2.51 -25.65 1.64
N GLN A 138 -3.52 -26.14 0.95
CA GLN A 138 -4.49 -27.09 1.49
C GLN A 138 -3.81 -28.45 1.78
#